data_97053f34ffe4249372d500b56b02265c
#
_entry.id   97053f34ffe4249372d500b56b02265c
#
_cell.length_a   1.000
_cell.length_b   1.000
_cell.length_c   1.000
_cell.angle_alpha   90.00
_cell.angle_beta   90.00
_cell.angle_gamma   90.00
#
_symmetry.space_group_name_H-M   'P 1'
#
loop_
_entity.id
_entity.type
_entity.pdbx_description
1 polymer ?
#
loop_
_entity_poly.entity_id
_entity_poly.type
_entity_poly.pdbx_seq_one_letter_code
_entity_poly.pdbx_strand_id
1 'polypeptide(L)' 'MPYAGGENPKVGDIVKHPSRGTGTVFELDLQANKAAKEQSVENEKIKVTFDDGTSTTDFAREFKLIKRASE' A
#
# COMPACT_ATOMS: atom_id res chain seq x y z
N MET A 1 0.21 3.58 10.64
CA MET A 1 1.54 3.30 10.05
C MET A 1 1.40 3.12 8.57
N PRO A 2 2.21 3.76 7.77
CA PRO A 2 2.24 3.49 6.34
C PRO A 2 2.70 2.05 6.08
N TYR A 3 3.70 1.83 5.25
CA TYR A 3 4.20 0.47 5.05
C TYR A 3 4.84 -0.08 6.33
N ALA A 4 5.08 -1.39 6.34
CA ALA A 4 5.71 -2.05 7.47
C ALA A 4 7.04 -1.42 7.86
N GLY A 5 7.76 -0.85 6.89
CA GLY A 5 9.04 -0.19 7.15
C GLY A 5 8.94 1.29 7.50
N GLY A 6 7.73 1.85 7.53
CA GLY A 6 7.52 3.24 7.90
C GLY A 6 7.43 4.24 6.74
N GLU A 7 7.63 3.78 5.51
CA GLU A 7 7.54 4.66 4.34
C GLU A 7 6.10 4.99 4.00
N ASN A 8 5.86 6.17 3.46
CA ASN A 8 4.52 6.58 3.04
C ASN A 8 4.16 5.99 1.67
N PRO A 9 2.94 5.44 1.51
CA PRO A 9 2.51 4.88 0.23
C PRO A 9 2.41 5.94 -0.87
N LYS A 10 2.80 5.53 -2.08
CA LYS A 10 2.64 6.34 -3.29
C LYS A 10 2.25 5.43 -4.44
N VAL A 11 1.45 5.97 -5.36
CA VAL A 11 1.06 5.24 -6.56
C VAL A 11 2.31 4.90 -7.37
N GLY A 12 2.38 3.64 -7.84
CA GLY A 12 3.52 3.14 -8.59
C GLY A 12 4.54 2.39 -7.75
N ASP A 13 4.40 2.40 -6.43
CA ASP A 13 5.31 1.67 -5.55
C ASP A 13 5.23 0.17 -5.80
N ILE A 14 6.38 -0.49 -5.79
CA ILE A 14 6.47 -1.96 -5.81
C ILE A 14 6.54 -2.41 -4.35
N VAL A 15 5.60 -3.29 -3.98
CA VAL A 15 5.46 -3.71 -2.58
C VAL A 15 5.35 -5.23 -2.52
N LYS A 16 5.60 -5.79 -1.34
CA LYS A 16 5.50 -7.22 -1.09
C LYS A 16 4.56 -7.51 0.07
N HIS A 17 3.63 -8.44 -0.16
CA HIS A 17 2.76 -8.97 0.88
C HIS A 17 3.33 -10.30 1.36
N PRO A 18 3.34 -10.56 2.68
CA PRO A 18 3.97 -11.78 3.22
C PRO A 18 3.37 -13.09 2.71
N SER A 19 2.09 -13.11 2.33
CA SER A 19 1.44 -14.33 1.87
C SER A 19 1.01 -14.29 0.41
N ARG A 20 1.07 -13.12 -0.26
CA ARG A 20 0.56 -12.96 -1.62
C ARG A 20 1.63 -12.59 -2.64
N GLY A 21 2.82 -12.25 -2.18
CA GLY A 21 3.93 -11.94 -3.06
C GLY A 21 4.00 -10.47 -3.45
N THR A 22 4.61 -10.20 -4.60
CA THR A 22 4.93 -8.85 -5.06
C THR A 22 3.78 -8.25 -5.86
N GLY A 23 3.54 -6.97 -5.66
CA GLY A 23 2.52 -6.23 -6.40
C GLY A 23 2.90 -4.78 -6.58
N THR A 24 2.06 -4.06 -7.32
CA THR A 24 2.25 -2.64 -7.60
C THR A 24 1.05 -1.85 -7.10
N VAL A 25 1.32 -0.78 -6.38
CA VAL A 25 0.27 0.12 -5.89
C VAL A 25 -0.24 0.94 -7.08
N PHE A 26 -1.52 0.80 -7.40
CA PHE A 26 -2.11 1.56 -8.51
C PHE A 26 -3.04 2.67 -8.05
N GLU A 27 -3.45 2.65 -6.79
CA GLU A 27 -4.33 3.68 -6.25
C GLU A 27 -4.22 3.71 -4.73
N LEU A 28 -4.39 4.89 -4.15
CA LEU A 28 -4.54 5.04 -2.71
C LEU A 28 -6.04 5.17 -2.42
N ASP A 29 -6.51 4.57 -1.33
CA ASP A 29 -7.89 4.72 -0.92
C ASP A 29 -8.05 6.08 -0.24
N LEU A 30 -8.28 7.10 -1.04
CA LEU A 30 -8.31 8.48 -0.58
C LEU A 30 -9.39 8.72 0.47
N GLN A 31 -10.52 8.05 0.35
CA GLN A 31 -11.61 8.25 1.27
C GLN A 31 -11.32 7.64 2.64
N ALA A 32 -10.83 6.41 2.65
CA ALA A 32 -10.42 5.76 3.89
C ALA A 32 -9.23 6.49 4.51
N ASN A 33 -8.27 6.94 3.68
CA ASN A 33 -7.09 7.64 4.16
C ASN A 33 -7.44 9.03 4.69
N LYS A 34 -8.44 9.67 4.11
CA LYS A 34 -8.91 10.96 4.59
C LYS A 34 -9.50 10.84 5.99
N ALA A 35 -10.30 9.81 6.24
CA ALA A 35 -10.84 9.54 7.56
C ALA A 35 -9.73 9.18 8.55
N ALA A 36 -8.80 8.33 8.13
CA ALA A 36 -7.68 7.89 8.95
C ALA A 36 -6.75 9.05 9.32
N LYS A 37 -6.62 10.02 8.43
CA LYS A 37 -5.76 11.18 8.65
C LYS A 37 -6.14 11.98 9.89
N GLU A 38 -7.41 11.98 10.23
CA GLU A 38 -7.90 12.68 11.40
C GLU A 38 -7.83 11.83 12.66
N GLN A 39 -7.68 10.53 12.52
CA GLN A 39 -7.72 9.58 13.63
C GLN A 39 -6.40 8.83 13.80
N SER A 40 -5.92 8.19 12.74
CA SER A 40 -4.70 7.39 12.80
C SER A 40 -4.23 7.05 11.40
N VAL A 41 -2.94 7.28 11.13
CA VAL A 41 -2.31 6.87 9.88
C VAL A 41 -2.16 5.34 9.77
N GLU A 42 -2.40 4.62 10.87
CA GLU A 42 -2.31 3.16 10.88
C GLU A 42 -3.40 2.50 10.04
N ASN A 43 -4.49 3.24 9.77
CA ASN A 43 -5.61 2.72 9.00
C ASN A 43 -5.54 3.08 7.51
N GLU A 44 -4.40 3.55 7.06
CA GLU A 44 -4.20 3.91 5.66
C GLU A 44 -4.29 2.67 4.77
N LYS A 45 -5.14 2.75 3.73
CA LYS A 45 -5.35 1.65 2.79
C LYS A 45 -4.82 1.99 1.42
N ILE A 46 -4.36 0.96 0.73
CA ILE A 46 -3.84 1.07 -0.65
C ILE A 46 -4.48 0.00 -1.52
N LYS A 47 -4.52 0.27 -2.82
CA LYS A 47 -4.98 -0.69 -3.82
C LYS A 47 -3.77 -1.21 -4.59
N VAL A 48 -3.62 -2.53 -4.61
CA VAL A 48 -2.43 -3.19 -5.17
C VAL A 48 -2.86 -4.23 -6.19
N THR A 49 -2.17 -4.26 -7.34
CA THR A 49 -2.31 -5.33 -8.33
C THR A 49 -1.09 -6.24 -8.19
N PHE A 50 -1.34 -7.51 -7.93
CA PHE A 50 -0.27 -8.50 -7.78
C PHE A 50 0.19 -9.05 -9.13
N ASP A 51 1.36 -9.68 -9.13
CA ASP A 51 1.96 -10.23 -10.36
C ASP A 51 1.10 -11.31 -11.02
N ASP A 52 0.22 -11.95 -10.26
CA ASP A 52 -0.70 -12.96 -10.80
C ASP A 52 -1.96 -12.36 -11.44
N GLY A 53 -2.05 -11.04 -11.50
CA GLY A 53 -3.18 -10.35 -12.10
C GLY A 53 -4.33 -10.02 -11.15
N THR A 54 -4.28 -10.49 -9.91
CA THR A 54 -5.31 -10.17 -8.92
C THR A 54 -5.03 -8.81 -8.29
N SER A 55 -6.06 -8.16 -7.79
CA SER A 55 -5.92 -6.90 -7.08
C SER A 55 -6.68 -6.93 -5.77
N THR A 56 -6.24 -6.10 -4.83
CA THR A 56 -6.85 -6.04 -3.51
C THR A 56 -6.73 -4.64 -2.93
N THR A 57 -7.59 -4.35 -1.95
CA THR A 57 -7.49 -3.15 -1.13
C THR A 57 -7.21 -3.61 0.29
N ASP A 58 -6.12 -3.15 0.87
CA ASP A 58 -5.72 -3.57 2.21
C ASP A 58 -4.90 -2.48 2.88
N PHE A 59 -4.62 -2.67 4.16
CA PHE A 59 -3.85 -1.71 4.93
C PHE A 59 -2.40 -1.67 4.44
N ALA A 60 -1.86 -0.47 4.29
CA ALA A 60 -0.47 -0.30 3.85
C ALA A 60 0.52 -1.01 4.77
N ARG A 61 0.22 -1.08 6.06
CA ARG A 61 1.10 -1.73 7.05
C ARG A 61 1.29 -3.22 6.81
N GLU A 62 0.42 -3.83 5.99
CA GLU A 62 0.56 -5.25 5.63
C GLU A 62 1.58 -5.48 4.53
N PHE A 63 2.08 -4.40 3.94
CA PHE A 63 3.00 -4.47 2.81
C PHE A 63 4.36 -3.90 3.18
N LYS A 64 5.39 -4.44 2.54
CA LYS A 64 6.75 -3.93 2.64
C LYS A 64 7.12 -3.27 1.32
N LEU A 65 7.61 -2.04 1.39
CA LEU A 65 8.06 -1.32 0.20
C LEU A 65 9.35 -1.95 -0.34
N ILE A 66 9.36 -2.28 -1.64
CA ILE A 66 10.53 -2.82 -2.31
C ILE A 66 11.26 -1.72 -3.05
N LYS A 67 10.53 -0.93 -3.85
CA LYS A 67 11.12 0.23 -4.52
C LYS A 67 10.03 1.20 -4.95
N ARG A 68 10.42 2.44 -5.13
CA ARG A 68 9.53 3.49 -5.65
C ARG A 68 9.45 3.42 -7.17
N ALA A 69 8.37 3.98 -7.74
CA ALA A 69 8.20 4.03 -9.18
C ALA A 69 9.32 4.80 -9.87
N SER A 70 9.89 5.79 -9.20
CA SER A 70 10.95 6.63 -9.74
C SER A 70 12.35 6.02 -9.60
N GLU A 71 12.45 4.87 -9.02
CA GLU A 71 13.75 4.17 -8.83
C GLU A 71 13.97 3.02 -9.86
#